data_23ec38a75e417fc50292225e04b90e65
#
_entry.id   23ec38a75e417fc50292225e04b90e65
#
_cell.length_a   1.000
_cell.length_b   1.000
_cell.length_c   1.000
_cell.angle_alpha   90.00
_cell.angle_beta   90.00
_cell.angle_gamma   90.00
#
_symmetry.space_group_name_H-M   'P 1'
#
loop_
_entity.id
_entity.type
_entity.pdbx_description
1 polymer ?
#
loop_
_entity_poly.entity_id
_entity_poly.type
_entity_poly.pdbx_seq_one_letter_code
_entity_poly.pdbx_strand_id
1 'polypeptide(L)'
;IMHCAEALEDIHQAMNDGTALPAHGGPGTARLITAVRNEDAKLNQSGRVWNEGSAYDLAFLLTMQGQGWRLIKSNIVCSKAPGEDGLCQKKRSKGEPNTANCQPQCDNRIVFARRRRDVEQSIEQYLDIARQARDDGQLLVLAATLDNARDEWVNFPDLAEKYEADPEVQTLLALCEEPEPVVEAA
;
A
#
# COMPACT_ATOMS: atom_id res chain seq x y z
N ILE A 1 -14.39 -11.17 2.74
CA ILE A 1 -15.49 -10.21 2.53
C ILE A 1 -15.45 -9.10 3.59
N MET A 2 -15.40 -9.41 4.89
CA MET A 2 -15.39 -8.38 5.95
C MET A 2 -14.31 -7.31 5.76
N HIS A 3 -13.05 -7.68 5.59
CA HIS A 3 -11.98 -6.70 5.35
C HIS A 3 -12.16 -5.88 4.07
N CYS A 4 -12.84 -6.45 3.07
CA CYS A 4 -13.21 -5.70 1.89
C CYS A 4 -14.31 -4.67 2.19
N ALA A 5 -15.37 -5.08 2.88
CA ALA A 5 -16.44 -4.19 3.27
C ALA A 5 -15.94 -3.01 4.11
N GLU A 6 -15.05 -3.27 5.06
CA GLU A 6 -14.40 -2.22 5.85
C GLU A 6 -13.62 -1.23 4.98
N ALA A 7 -12.88 -1.72 3.97
CA ALA A 7 -12.15 -0.85 3.05
C ALA A 7 -13.09 -0.01 2.17
N LEU A 8 -14.19 -0.59 1.72
CA LEU A 8 -15.21 0.11 0.93
C LEU A 8 -15.93 1.19 1.75
N GLU A 9 -16.21 0.90 3.02
CA GLU A 9 -16.80 1.88 3.96
C GLU A 9 -15.85 3.05 4.21
N ASP A 10 -14.57 2.75 4.50
CA ASP A 10 -13.54 3.78 4.67
C ASP A 10 -13.43 4.68 3.42
N ILE A 11 -13.49 4.10 2.22
CA ILE A 11 -13.46 4.84 0.95
C ILE A 11 -14.69 5.76 0.83
N HIS A 12 -15.88 5.23 1.09
CA HIS A 12 -17.11 5.99 1.01
C HIS A 12 -17.10 7.15 2.01
N GLN A 13 -16.68 6.92 3.24
CA GLN A 13 -16.56 7.96 4.27
C GLN A 13 -15.55 9.05 3.83
N ALA A 14 -14.38 8.67 3.35
CA ALA A 14 -13.38 9.63 2.87
C ALA A 14 -13.90 10.49 1.71
N MET A 15 -14.70 9.90 0.81
CA MET A 15 -15.36 10.65 -0.29
C MET A 15 -16.36 11.66 0.25
N ASN A 16 -17.15 11.32 1.27
CA ASN A 16 -18.16 12.21 1.85
C ASN A 16 -17.53 13.34 2.68
N ASP A 17 -16.46 13.03 3.41
CA ASP A 17 -15.74 14.00 4.23
C ASP A 17 -14.88 14.97 3.39
N GLY A 18 -14.78 14.73 2.08
CA GLY A 18 -13.90 15.50 1.19
C GLY A 18 -12.42 15.33 1.52
N THR A 19 -12.08 14.33 2.33
CA THR A 19 -10.71 13.98 2.60
C THR A 19 -10.09 13.34 1.37
N ALA A 20 -8.86 13.72 1.05
CA ALA A 20 -8.19 13.24 -0.15
C ALA A 20 -8.10 11.71 -0.12
N LEU A 21 -8.56 11.06 -1.18
CA LEU A 21 -8.49 9.62 -1.41
C LEU A 21 -7.09 8.97 -1.26
N PRO A 22 -5.97 9.72 -1.20
CA PRO A 22 -4.65 9.20 -0.82
C PRO A 22 -4.59 8.45 0.50
N ALA A 23 -5.61 8.59 1.35
CA ALA A 23 -5.63 7.94 2.66
C ALA A 23 -5.63 6.40 2.61
N HIS A 24 -5.98 5.80 1.48
CA HIS A 24 -6.04 4.34 1.37
C HIS A 24 -4.75 3.68 0.87
N GLY A 25 -3.81 4.42 0.30
CA GLY A 25 -2.55 3.87 -0.23
C GLY A 25 -2.72 2.66 -1.16
N GLY A 26 -1.74 2.46 -1.99
CA GLY A 26 -1.65 1.32 -2.90
C GLY A 26 -2.43 1.48 -4.23
N PRO A 27 -1.88 0.95 -5.32
CA PRO A 27 -2.44 1.12 -6.68
C PRO A 27 -3.82 0.46 -6.87
N GLY A 28 -4.10 -0.63 -6.14
CA GLY A 28 -5.38 -1.36 -6.19
C GLY A 28 -6.58 -0.55 -5.71
N THR A 29 -6.35 0.49 -4.93
CA THR A 29 -7.41 1.33 -4.36
C THR A 29 -8.24 2.04 -5.42
N ALA A 30 -7.66 2.43 -6.55
CA ALA A 30 -8.39 3.13 -7.63
C ALA A 30 -9.60 2.34 -8.15
N ARG A 31 -9.50 1.02 -8.22
CA ARG A 31 -10.62 0.15 -8.64
C ARG A 31 -11.75 0.16 -7.62
N LEU A 32 -11.40 0.14 -6.33
CA LEU A 32 -12.39 0.18 -5.26
C LEU A 32 -13.10 1.54 -5.20
N ILE A 33 -12.37 2.63 -5.37
CA ILE A 33 -12.93 3.98 -5.45
C ILE A 33 -13.98 4.05 -6.56
N THR A 34 -13.67 3.52 -7.73
CA THR A 34 -14.60 3.48 -8.86
C THR A 34 -15.84 2.65 -8.53
N ALA A 35 -15.68 1.50 -7.89
CA ALA A 35 -16.78 0.64 -7.48
C ALA A 35 -17.71 1.33 -6.45
N VAL A 36 -17.13 2.00 -5.45
CA VAL A 36 -17.90 2.76 -4.44
C VAL A 36 -18.67 3.90 -5.08
N ARG A 37 -18.05 4.70 -5.96
CA ARG A 37 -18.72 5.79 -6.67
C ARG A 37 -19.91 5.32 -7.49
N ASN A 38 -19.74 4.20 -8.21
CA ASN A 38 -20.79 3.65 -9.05
C ASN A 38 -21.96 3.14 -8.21
N GLU A 39 -21.69 2.47 -7.09
CA GLU A 39 -22.75 1.96 -6.20
C GLU A 39 -23.46 3.09 -5.47
N ASP A 40 -22.73 4.08 -4.97
CA ASP A 40 -23.33 5.26 -4.34
C ASP A 40 -24.24 6.02 -5.32
N ALA A 41 -23.78 6.27 -6.54
CA ALA A 41 -24.60 6.89 -7.58
C ALA A 41 -25.87 6.10 -7.90
N LYS A 42 -25.79 4.77 -7.96
CA LYS A 42 -26.93 3.88 -8.20
C LYS A 42 -27.92 3.90 -7.04
N LEU A 43 -27.44 3.89 -5.80
CA LEU A 43 -28.27 4.03 -4.61
C LEU A 43 -29.03 5.36 -4.63
N ASN A 44 -28.32 6.46 -4.88
CA ASN A 44 -28.91 7.79 -4.94
C ASN A 44 -29.97 7.92 -6.06
N GLN A 45 -29.75 7.33 -7.24
CA GLN A 45 -30.74 7.28 -8.34
C GLN A 45 -32.00 6.50 -7.92
N SER A 46 -31.88 5.52 -7.05
CA SER A 46 -33.00 4.73 -6.54
C SER A 46 -33.64 5.31 -5.27
N GLY A 47 -33.22 6.49 -4.83
CA GLY A 47 -33.70 7.15 -3.62
C GLY A 47 -33.23 6.48 -2.33
N ARG A 48 -32.21 5.65 -2.40
CA ARG A 48 -31.54 5.03 -1.25
C ARG A 48 -30.25 5.74 -0.90
N VAL A 49 -29.82 5.61 0.34
CA VAL A 49 -28.53 6.14 0.81
C VAL A 49 -27.60 4.99 1.18
N TRP A 50 -26.31 5.24 1.07
CA TRP A 50 -25.29 4.32 1.52
C TRP A 50 -25.42 4.03 3.02
N ASN A 51 -25.20 2.79 3.42
CA ASN A 51 -25.14 2.33 4.81
C ASN A 51 -24.16 1.15 4.94
N GLU A 52 -23.91 0.68 6.15
CA GLU A 52 -22.98 -0.43 6.41
C GLU A 52 -23.30 -1.70 5.60
N GLY A 53 -24.58 -1.99 5.36
CA GLY A 53 -25.01 -3.09 4.50
C GLY A 53 -24.59 -2.89 3.04
N SER A 54 -24.54 -1.65 2.55
CA SER A 54 -24.14 -1.33 1.18
C SER A 54 -22.70 -1.71 0.90
N ALA A 55 -21.78 -1.46 1.85
CA ALA A 55 -20.38 -1.86 1.75
C ALA A 55 -20.24 -3.40 1.69
N TYR A 56 -21.00 -4.11 2.52
CA TYR A 56 -20.99 -5.57 2.53
C TYR A 56 -21.54 -6.17 1.24
N ASP A 57 -22.67 -5.65 0.76
CA ASP A 57 -23.31 -6.09 -0.48
C ASP A 57 -22.38 -5.85 -1.69
N LEU A 58 -21.73 -4.70 -1.74
CA LEU A 58 -20.74 -4.40 -2.78
C LEU A 58 -19.52 -5.31 -2.69
N ALA A 59 -19.00 -5.57 -1.49
CA ALA A 59 -17.89 -6.50 -1.28
C ALA A 59 -18.26 -7.93 -1.74
N PHE A 60 -19.48 -8.37 -1.44
CA PHE A 60 -20.00 -9.65 -1.89
C PHE A 60 -20.13 -9.70 -3.42
N LEU A 61 -20.68 -8.66 -4.04
CA LEU A 61 -20.84 -8.54 -5.48
C LEU A 61 -19.49 -8.62 -6.19
N LEU A 62 -18.48 -7.85 -5.73
CA LEU A 62 -17.14 -7.88 -6.29
C LEU A 62 -16.49 -9.26 -6.18
N THR A 63 -16.72 -9.96 -5.06
CA THR A 63 -16.25 -11.34 -4.89
C THR A 63 -16.91 -12.29 -5.87
N MET A 64 -18.21 -12.17 -6.08
CA MET A 64 -18.97 -12.97 -7.07
C MET A 64 -18.52 -12.68 -8.51
N GLN A 65 -18.06 -11.48 -8.79
CA GLN A 65 -17.47 -11.08 -10.07
C GLN A 65 -16.02 -11.58 -10.27
N GLY A 66 -15.50 -12.35 -9.31
CA GLY A 66 -14.17 -12.94 -9.37
C GLY A 66 -13.07 -12.13 -8.72
N GLN A 67 -13.39 -11.02 -8.07
CA GLN A 67 -12.39 -10.26 -7.32
C GLN A 67 -11.86 -11.10 -6.15
N GLY A 68 -10.55 -11.29 -6.09
CA GLY A 68 -9.90 -11.98 -4.98
C GLY A 68 -9.67 -11.03 -3.80
N TRP A 69 -9.71 -11.60 -2.59
CA TRP A 69 -9.41 -10.88 -1.35
C TRP A 69 -8.56 -11.78 -0.47
N ARG A 70 -7.26 -11.57 -0.49
CA ARG A 70 -6.34 -12.35 0.34
C ARG A 70 -5.56 -11.44 1.26
N LEU A 71 -5.63 -11.72 2.55
CA LEU A 71 -4.81 -11.02 3.54
C LEU A 71 -3.33 -11.36 3.32
N ILE A 72 -2.50 -10.33 3.18
CA ILE A 72 -1.03 -10.46 3.00
C ILE A 72 -0.35 -10.28 4.36
N LYS A 73 -0.66 -9.17 4.99
CA LYS A 73 -0.24 -8.77 6.33
C LYS A 73 -1.44 -8.14 7.03
N SER A 74 -1.32 -7.84 8.32
CA SER A 74 -2.33 -7.02 9.01
C SER A 74 -2.64 -5.74 8.20
N ASN A 75 -3.91 -5.56 7.83
CA ASN A 75 -4.41 -4.41 7.07
C ASN A 75 -3.83 -4.21 5.64
N ILE A 76 -3.23 -5.24 5.05
CA ILE A 76 -2.82 -5.25 3.63
C ILE A 76 -3.47 -6.43 2.95
N VAL A 77 -4.24 -6.15 1.91
CA VAL A 77 -5.01 -7.15 1.16
C VAL A 77 -4.56 -7.16 -0.29
N CYS A 78 -4.50 -8.37 -0.87
CA CYS A 78 -4.37 -8.56 -2.31
C CYS A 78 -5.76 -8.74 -2.92
N SER A 79 -6.09 -7.91 -3.90
CA SER A 79 -7.34 -7.96 -4.65
C SER A 79 -7.24 -8.71 -5.97
N LYS A 80 -6.16 -9.46 -6.18
CA LYS A 80 -5.90 -10.20 -7.42
C LYS A 80 -6.99 -11.23 -7.67
N ALA A 81 -7.66 -11.13 -8.81
CA ALA A 81 -8.59 -12.15 -9.27
C ALA A 81 -7.84 -13.37 -9.86
N PRO A 82 -8.48 -14.57 -9.87
CA PRO A 82 -7.95 -15.71 -10.60
C PRO A 82 -7.75 -15.35 -12.08
N GLY A 83 -6.58 -15.66 -12.62
CA GLY A 83 -6.25 -15.36 -14.02
C GLY A 83 -5.61 -14.00 -14.26
N GLU A 84 -5.60 -13.09 -13.30
CA GLU A 84 -4.85 -11.83 -13.40
C GLU A 84 -3.35 -12.03 -13.13
N ASP A 85 -2.53 -11.15 -13.71
CA ASP A 85 -1.11 -11.11 -13.42
C ASP A 85 -0.85 -10.30 -12.12
N GLY A 86 0.22 -10.65 -11.39
CA GLY A 86 0.67 -9.93 -10.21
C GLY A 86 2.19 -9.90 -10.14
N LEU A 87 2.75 -8.82 -9.64
CA LEU A 87 4.21 -8.65 -9.50
C LEU A 87 4.87 -9.69 -8.59
N CYS A 88 4.09 -10.32 -7.71
CA CYS A 88 4.56 -11.38 -6.82
C CYS A 88 4.90 -12.71 -7.53
N GLN A 89 4.60 -12.83 -8.82
CA GLN A 89 4.78 -14.06 -9.59
C GLN A 89 5.93 -13.90 -10.58
N LYS A 90 7.03 -14.60 -10.36
CA LYS A 90 8.24 -14.53 -11.21
C LYS A 90 8.07 -15.06 -12.63
N LYS A 91 7.03 -15.85 -12.89
CA LYS A 91 6.73 -16.43 -14.23
C LYS A 91 5.21 -16.38 -14.38
N ARG A 92 4.68 -15.34 -14.97
CA ARG A 92 3.30 -15.22 -15.50
C ARG A 92 2.32 -16.37 -15.10
N SER A 93 2.46 -16.87 -13.88
CA SER A 93 1.56 -17.90 -13.38
C SER A 93 0.28 -17.19 -12.96
N LYS A 94 -0.79 -17.49 -13.67
CA LYS A 94 -2.14 -16.97 -13.39
C LYS A 94 -2.75 -17.57 -12.11
N GLY A 95 -1.91 -18.16 -11.25
CA GLY A 95 -2.33 -18.81 -10.03
C GLY A 95 -2.63 -17.85 -8.88
N GLU A 96 -2.74 -18.40 -7.69
CA GLU A 96 -2.94 -17.63 -6.47
C GLU A 96 -1.79 -16.67 -6.18
N PRO A 97 -2.06 -15.52 -5.52
CA PRO A 97 -1.02 -14.56 -5.19
C PRO A 97 0.02 -15.18 -4.23
N ASN A 98 1.29 -14.93 -4.53
CA ASN A 98 2.39 -15.27 -3.62
C ASN A 98 2.55 -14.13 -2.60
N THR A 99 1.95 -14.31 -1.43
CA THR A 99 1.93 -13.29 -0.38
C THR A 99 3.31 -12.95 0.18
N ALA A 100 4.25 -13.91 0.16
CA ALA A 100 5.63 -13.71 0.62
C ALA A 100 6.45 -12.78 -0.30
N ASN A 101 6.05 -12.67 -1.57
CA ASN A 101 6.71 -11.82 -2.56
C ASN A 101 5.83 -10.61 -2.96
N CYS A 102 4.89 -10.19 -2.11
CA CYS A 102 4.05 -9.04 -2.41
C CYS A 102 4.90 -7.77 -2.45
N GLN A 103 4.81 -7.06 -3.56
CA GLN A 103 5.56 -5.82 -3.79
C GLN A 103 4.67 -4.59 -3.58
N PRO A 104 5.20 -3.49 -3.04
CA PRO A 104 4.45 -2.26 -2.81
C PRO A 104 3.78 -1.70 -4.06
N GLN A 105 4.42 -1.80 -5.21
CA GLN A 105 3.96 -1.24 -6.49
C GLN A 105 2.91 -2.12 -7.19
N CYS A 106 2.50 -3.24 -6.59
CA CYS A 106 1.53 -4.13 -7.21
C CYS A 106 0.14 -3.50 -7.29
N ASP A 107 -0.45 -3.44 -8.48
CA ASP A 107 -1.79 -2.89 -8.72
C ASP A 107 -2.91 -3.58 -7.92
N ASN A 108 -2.66 -4.81 -7.49
CA ASN A 108 -3.61 -5.60 -6.72
C ASN A 108 -3.42 -5.46 -5.19
N ARG A 109 -2.47 -4.64 -4.74
CA ARG A 109 -2.22 -4.40 -3.33
C ARG A 109 -3.05 -3.23 -2.82
N ILE A 110 -3.73 -3.45 -1.70
CA ILE A 110 -4.55 -2.46 -1.02
C ILE A 110 -4.07 -2.35 0.42
N VAL A 111 -3.75 -1.14 0.84
CA VAL A 111 -3.38 -0.82 2.22
C VAL A 111 -4.50 -0.01 2.84
N PHE A 112 -5.03 -0.43 4.00
CA PHE A 112 -6.16 0.26 4.62
C PHE A 112 -5.76 1.61 5.23
N ALA A 113 -6.62 2.62 5.06
CA ALA A 113 -6.41 3.98 5.55
C ALA A 113 -6.12 4.04 7.05
N ARG A 114 -6.83 3.25 7.84
CA ARG A 114 -6.62 3.14 9.29
C ARG A 114 -5.20 2.72 9.67
N ARG A 115 -4.44 2.15 8.72
CA ARG A 115 -3.04 1.75 8.90
C ARG A 115 -2.06 2.90 8.74
N ARG A 116 -2.49 4.02 8.16
CA ARG A 116 -1.59 5.13 7.84
C ARG A 116 -0.77 5.59 9.04
N ARG A 117 -1.41 5.70 10.23
CA ARG A 117 -0.71 6.11 11.47
C ARG A 117 0.33 5.08 11.91
N ASP A 118 -0.01 3.80 11.85
CA ASP A 118 0.93 2.72 12.21
C ASP A 118 2.08 2.64 11.22
N VAL A 119 1.80 2.87 9.92
CA VAL A 119 2.82 2.94 8.86
C VAL A 119 3.77 4.11 9.11
N GLU A 120 3.26 5.30 9.42
CA GLU A 120 4.09 6.46 9.76
C GLU A 120 4.99 6.17 10.97
N GLN A 121 4.45 5.56 12.01
CA GLN A 121 5.25 5.13 13.17
C GLN A 121 6.32 4.09 12.80
N SER A 122 6.02 3.14 11.92
CA SER A 122 6.99 2.15 11.44
C SER A 122 8.11 2.81 10.64
N ILE A 123 7.79 3.79 9.80
CA ILE A 123 8.79 4.56 9.04
C ILE A 123 9.75 5.27 10.00
N GLU A 124 9.24 5.96 11.02
CA GLU A 124 10.09 6.64 12.01
C GLU A 124 11.03 5.64 12.73
N GLN A 125 10.53 4.45 13.08
CA GLN A 125 11.37 3.40 13.67
C GLN A 125 12.47 2.92 12.71
N TYR A 126 12.16 2.75 11.43
CA TYR A 126 13.18 2.42 10.43
C TYR A 126 14.20 3.54 10.26
N LEU A 127 13.78 4.79 10.26
CA LEU A 127 14.69 5.93 10.19
C LEU A 127 15.60 6.04 11.42
N ASP A 128 15.10 5.73 12.61
CA ASP A 128 15.93 5.66 13.82
C ASP A 128 17.02 4.57 13.71
N ILE A 129 16.66 3.38 13.22
CA ILE A 129 17.62 2.31 12.96
C ILE A 129 18.62 2.71 11.88
N ALA A 130 18.17 3.39 10.82
CA ALA A 130 19.04 3.89 9.75
C ALA A 130 20.06 4.91 10.26
N ARG A 131 19.65 5.84 11.15
CA ARG A 131 20.55 6.79 11.82
C ARG A 131 21.62 6.07 12.63
N GLN A 132 21.20 5.08 13.43
CA GLN A 132 22.12 4.28 14.21
C GLN A 132 23.10 3.51 13.31
N ALA A 133 22.61 2.88 12.25
CA ALA A 133 23.45 2.14 11.31
C ALA A 133 24.47 3.05 10.59
N ARG A 134 24.08 4.27 10.24
CA ARG A 134 25.00 5.29 9.71
C ARG A 134 26.12 5.59 10.71
N ASP A 135 25.77 5.86 11.95
CA ASP A 135 26.71 6.26 12.99
C ASP A 135 27.69 5.13 13.35
N ASP A 136 27.21 3.88 13.24
CA ASP A 136 28.02 2.66 13.42
C ASP A 136 28.79 2.22 12.14
N GLY A 137 28.65 2.93 11.03
CA GLY A 137 29.30 2.61 9.75
C GLY A 137 28.78 1.33 9.07
N GLN A 138 27.56 0.89 9.40
CA GLN A 138 26.96 -0.35 8.91
C GLN A 138 26.14 -0.11 7.64
N LEU A 139 26.79 0.14 6.52
CA LEU A 139 26.15 0.55 5.24
C LEU A 139 25.11 -0.45 4.73
N LEU A 140 25.32 -1.76 4.89
CA LEU A 140 24.34 -2.77 4.47
C LEU A 140 23.05 -2.72 5.32
N VAL A 141 23.19 -2.48 6.62
CA VAL A 141 22.03 -2.33 7.51
C VAL A 141 21.31 -1.03 7.19
N LEU A 142 22.05 0.06 6.95
CA LEU A 142 21.51 1.34 6.53
C LEU A 142 20.66 1.18 5.25
N ALA A 143 21.23 0.59 4.19
CA ALA A 143 20.53 0.38 2.92
C ALA A 143 19.25 -0.46 3.09
N ALA A 144 19.34 -1.62 3.74
CA ALA A 144 18.20 -2.51 3.96
C ALA A 144 17.10 -1.85 4.79
N THR A 145 17.46 -1.00 5.75
CA THR A 145 16.49 -0.31 6.61
C THR A 145 15.79 0.82 5.85
N LEU A 146 16.51 1.55 5.01
CA LEU A 146 15.91 2.59 4.15
C LEU A 146 14.99 1.98 3.08
N ASP A 147 15.35 0.82 2.52
CA ASP A 147 14.46 0.09 1.60
C ASP A 147 13.16 -0.31 2.29
N ASN A 148 13.23 -0.80 3.54
CA ASN A 148 12.04 -1.12 4.32
C ASN A 148 11.17 0.12 4.61
N ALA A 149 11.80 1.24 4.97
CA ALA A 149 11.09 2.50 5.18
C ALA A 149 10.39 2.96 3.89
N ARG A 150 11.08 2.90 2.75
CA ARG A 150 10.55 3.27 1.44
C ARG A 150 9.38 2.38 1.02
N ASP A 151 9.46 1.08 1.26
CA ASP A 151 8.38 0.12 1.01
C ASP A 151 7.10 0.44 1.78
N GLU A 152 7.22 1.10 2.93
CA GLU A 152 6.07 1.55 3.71
C GLU A 152 5.51 2.88 3.20
N TRP A 153 6.34 3.92 3.00
CA TRP A 153 5.80 5.24 2.64
C TRP A 153 5.25 5.31 1.21
N VAL A 154 5.75 4.51 0.28
CA VAL A 154 5.25 4.48 -1.12
C VAL A 154 3.76 4.12 -1.22
N ASN A 155 3.19 3.52 -0.18
CA ASN A 155 1.76 3.16 -0.17
C ASN A 155 0.83 4.36 0.09
N PHE A 156 1.36 5.47 0.61
CA PHE A 156 0.61 6.67 0.96
C PHE A 156 1.28 7.89 0.31
N PRO A 157 0.67 8.50 -0.72
CA PRO A 157 1.28 9.60 -1.46
C PRO A 157 1.74 10.77 -0.58
N ASP A 158 0.99 11.09 0.47
CA ASP A 158 1.34 12.16 1.41
C ASP A 158 2.56 11.81 2.27
N LEU A 159 2.73 10.54 2.65
CA LEU A 159 3.93 10.08 3.34
C LEU A 159 5.13 10.02 2.38
N ALA A 160 4.93 9.56 1.14
CA ALA A 160 5.98 9.58 0.14
C ALA A 160 6.49 11.01 -0.09
N GLU A 161 5.59 11.99 -0.30
CA GLU A 161 5.96 13.40 -0.45
C GLU A 161 6.72 13.93 0.78
N LYS A 162 6.25 13.61 1.99
CA LYS A 162 6.88 14.03 3.25
C LYS A 162 8.31 13.51 3.37
N TYR A 163 8.52 12.21 3.21
CA TYR A 163 9.83 11.59 3.48
C TYR A 163 10.80 11.71 2.29
N GLU A 164 10.31 11.72 1.06
CA GLU A 164 11.17 11.96 -0.11
C GLU A 164 11.66 13.41 -0.19
N ALA A 165 10.94 14.37 0.36
CA ALA A 165 11.37 15.76 0.46
C ALA A 165 12.22 16.04 1.71
N ASP A 166 12.35 15.12 2.65
CA ASP A 166 13.09 15.31 3.88
C ASP A 166 14.62 15.32 3.61
N PRO A 167 15.34 16.42 3.96
CA PRO A 167 16.77 16.54 3.67
C PRO A 167 17.63 15.50 4.39
N GLU A 168 17.21 15.04 5.58
CA GLU A 168 17.92 14.00 6.33
C GLU A 168 17.77 12.65 5.62
N VAL A 169 16.56 12.31 5.20
CA VAL A 169 16.30 11.08 4.44
C VAL A 169 17.07 11.07 3.13
N GLN A 170 17.11 12.18 2.40
CA GLN A 170 17.92 12.31 1.19
C GLN A 170 19.42 12.10 1.46
N THR A 171 19.92 12.64 2.58
CA THR A 171 21.32 12.44 2.97
C THR A 171 21.61 10.96 3.27
N LEU A 172 20.71 10.27 3.96
CA LEU A 172 20.85 8.84 4.26
C LEU A 172 20.81 7.99 2.98
N LEU A 173 19.92 8.32 2.04
CA LEU A 173 19.82 7.63 0.74
C LEU A 173 21.09 7.82 -0.09
N ALA A 174 21.64 9.03 -0.13
CA ALA A 174 22.87 9.33 -0.87
C ALA A 174 24.08 8.51 -0.38
N LEU A 175 24.16 8.21 0.92
CA LEU A 175 25.21 7.35 1.47
C LEU A 175 25.14 5.90 0.96
N CYS A 176 23.96 5.45 0.53
CA CYS A 176 23.77 4.11 -0.02
C CYS A 176 24.05 4.04 -1.52
N GLU A 177 24.07 5.18 -2.23
CA GLU A 177 24.29 5.26 -3.67
C GLU A 177 25.78 5.48 -4.04
N GLU A 178 26.65 5.81 -3.08
CA GLU A 178 28.08 5.92 -3.35
C GLU A 178 28.64 4.54 -3.71
N PRO A 179 29.23 4.38 -4.93
CA PRO A 179 29.86 3.12 -5.30
C PRO A 179 31.03 2.85 -4.36
N GLU A 180 31.13 1.62 -3.87
CA GLU A 180 32.33 1.17 -3.14
C GLU A 180 33.58 1.59 -3.92
N PRO A 181 34.60 2.18 -3.26
CA PRO A 181 35.84 2.53 -3.94
C PRO A 181 36.40 1.23 -4.52
N VAL A 182 36.57 1.22 -5.85
CA VAL A 182 37.23 0.13 -6.56
C VAL A 182 38.63 0.05 -5.98
N VAL A 183 38.87 -0.94 -5.12
CA VAL A 183 40.23 -1.26 -4.65
C VAL A 183 40.97 -1.79 -5.87
N GLU A 184 41.70 -0.93 -6.57
CA GLU A 184 42.65 -1.37 -7.57
C GLU A 184 43.64 -2.31 -6.88
N ALA A 185 43.55 -3.59 -7.21
CA ALA A 185 44.49 -4.59 -6.78
C ALA A 185 45.85 -4.24 -7.48
N ALA A 186 46.81 -3.84 -6.65
CA ALA A 186 48.19 -3.62 -7.05
C ALA A 186 48.93 -4.93 -7.30
#